data_cf248e3d68849f092e6153dc9175096a
#
_entry.id   cf248e3d68849f092e6153dc9175096a
#
_cell.length_a   1.000
_cell.length_b   1.000
_cell.length_c   1.000
_cell.angle_alpha   90.00
_cell.angle_beta   90.00
_cell.angle_gamma   90.00
#
_symmetry.space_group_name_H-M   'P 1'
#
loop_
_entity.id
_entity.type
_entity.pdbx_description
1 polymer ?
#
loop_
_entity_poly.entity_id
_entity_poly.type
_entity_poly.pdbx_seq_one_letter_code
_entity_poly.pdbx_strand_id
1 'polypeptide(L)'
;MFLRKRTSRYTGDCSAKAKTADVDNLNRADDFGGKSMMDNVCLNKINIVKEKLEQADAVVIGAGAGLSTAAGFTYSGERFDRYFSDFAEKYGFKDMYSGGFYDFDTLEEYWAYWSRYVYVNRYMNPPSPLYDNIFELVKNKDYFVLTTNVDHCFQKAGFDKERLYYTQGDYGLFQCSKPCHDSTYDNEDIIRKKLLSQGFKISEEHENSEKAGKTGTALVKPQNTQIKLTIPSELVPRCPRCGRPMSMNLRADNTFVQDDGWYRAADRYGKFMENHRGQKLLFLELGVGYNTPGIIKYNFWRYAANWKNAFYVCINKGEAYVPEDIAEKAVGVNEDIAVVVDELKAL
;
A
#
# COMPACT_ATOMS: atom_id res chain seq x y z
N MET A 1 -28.27 1.73 39.96
CA MET A 1 -27.31 1.24 40.94
C MET A 1 -25.91 1.50 40.44
N PHE A 2 -25.18 2.28 41.17
CA PHE A 2 -23.87 2.88 40.92
C PHE A 2 -22.79 1.90 40.42
N LEU A 3 -21.90 2.35 39.50
CA LEU A 3 -20.50 2.03 39.62
C LEU A 3 -19.61 3.10 38.94
N ARG A 4 -18.69 3.54 39.74
CA ARG A 4 -17.78 4.66 39.74
C ARG A 4 -16.74 4.66 38.60
N LYS A 5 -16.44 5.88 38.14
CA LYS A 5 -15.20 6.31 37.44
C LYS A 5 -13.96 6.00 38.30
N ARG A 6 -12.89 5.52 37.68
CA ARG A 6 -11.52 5.69 38.18
C ARG A 6 -10.67 6.36 37.08
N THR A 7 -10.38 7.61 37.34
CA THR A 7 -9.33 8.40 36.71
C THR A 7 -8.00 8.02 37.36
N SER A 8 -7.00 7.64 36.55
CA SER A 8 -5.59 7.63 36.98
C SER A 8 -4.82 8.61 36.09
N ARG A 9 -4.38 9.69 36.74
CA ARG A 9 -3.42 10.66 36.20
C ARG A 9 -2.03 10.03 36.27
N TYR A 10 -1.30 10.03 35.14
CA TYR A 10 0.15 10.03 35.17
C TYR A 10 0.64 11.30 34.48
N THR A 11 1.09 12.23 35.35
CA THR A 11 1.94 13.37 34.97
C THR A 11 3.38 12.91 35.08
N GLY A 12 4.07 12.84 33.96
CA GLY A 12 5.51 12.64 33.88
C GLY A 12 6.08 13.62 32.88
N ASP A 13 6.57 14.72 33.42
CA ASP A 13 7.33 15.77 32.73
C ASP A 13 8.72 15.21 32.38
N CYS A 14 9.07 15.16 31.10
CA CYS A 14 10.41 14.94 30.62
C CYS A 14 10.73 15.93 29.50
N SER A 15 11.13 17.12 29.93
CA SER A 15 11.78 18.11 29.07
C SER A 15 13.21 17.63 28.74
N ALA A 16 13.41 17.00 27.59
CA ALA A 16 14.72 16.81 27.02
C ALA A 16 14.94 17.83 25.91
N LYS A 17 15.82 18.79 26.19
CA LYS A 17 16.32 19.79 25.24
C LYS A 17 17.05 19.09 24.09
N ALA A 18 16.45 19.08 22.90
CA ALA A 18 17.15 18.75 21.67
C ALA A 18 18.00 19.96 21.27
N LYS A 19 19.31 19.74 21.19
CA LYS A 19 20.28 20.71 20.64
C LYS A 19 20.03 20.83 19.13
N THR A 20 19.79 22.04 18.69
CA THR A 20 19.83 22.45 17.28
C THR A 20 21.23 22.24 16.74
N ALA A 21 21.39 21.30 15.80
CA ALA A 21 22.57 21.20 14.97
C ALA A 21 22.31 21.96 13.66
N ASP A 22 23.23 22.79 13.27
CA ASP A 22 23.26 23.65 12.10
C ASP A 22 22.97 22.86 10.81
N VAL A 23 21.95 23.29 10.08
CA VAL A 23 21.60 22.84 8.73
C VAL A 23 21.93 23.92 7.72
N ASP A 24 23.24 24.26 7.63
CA ASP A 24 23.75 25.13 6.57
C ASP A 24 25.06 24.54 6.03
N ASN A 25 24.96 23.48 5.20
CA ASN A 25 25.98 23.11 4.21
C ASN A 25 25.64 21.79 3.49
N LEU A 26 24.65 21.81 2.62
CA LEU A 26 24.46 20.73 1.61
C LEU A 26 23.64 21.23 0.41
N ASN A 27 24.10 22.34 -0.19
CA ASN A 27 23.66 22.73 -1.53
C ASN A 27 24.90 22.84 -2.42
N ARG A 28 25.35 21.69 -2.93
CA ARG A 28 26.03 21.57 -4.22
C ARG A 28 25.53 20.27 -4.85
N ALA A 29 24.52 20.41 -5.68
CA ALA A 29 24.14 19.38 -6.62
C ALA A 29 25.17 19.39 -7.74
N ASP A 30 26.03 18.42 -7.78
CA ASP A 30 26.76 18.05 -8.99
C ASP A 30 25.90 17.04 -9.73
N ASP A 31 25.30 17.53 -10.81
CA ASP A 31 24.57 16.78 -11.83
C ASP A 31 25.58 15.92 -12.63
N PHE A 32 25.76 14.68 -12.20
CA PHE A 32 26.38 13.63 -13.01
C PHE A 32 25.48 12.39 -12.94
N GLY A 33 24.83 12.09 -14.06
CA GLY A 33 24.10 10.84 -14.28
C GLY A 33 25.00 9.61 -14.14
N GLY A 34 25.22 9.17 -12.88
CA GLY A 34 25.91 7.95 -12.52
C GLY A 34 24.97 7.08 -11.69
N LYS A 35 24.66 5.87 -12.17
CA LYS A 35 24.16 4.79 -11.30
C LYS A 35 25.06 4.79 -10.06
N SER A 36 24.52 5.11 -8.90
CA SER A 36 25.21 4.94 -7.63
C SER A 36 25.67 3.48 -7.56
N MET A 37 26.97 3.25 -7.55
CA MET A 37 27.49 1.89 -7.40
C MET A 37 27.08 1.41 -6.01
N MET A 38 26.21 0.40 -5.98
CA MET A 38 25.78 -0.27 -4.76
C MET A 38 27.03 -0.81 -4.03
N ASP A 39 27.09 -0.64 -2.72
CA ASP A 39 28.24 -1.12 -1.97
C ASP A 39 28.30 -2.67 -1.95
N ASN A 40 29.51 -3.22 -1.76
CA ASN A 40 29.72 -4.67 -1.74
C ASN A 40 28.92 -5.38 -0.64
N VAL A 41 28.59 -4.69 0.45
CA VAL A 41 27.79 -5.25 1.56
C VAL A 41 26.34 -5.44 1.11
N CYS A 42 25.78 -4.45 0.41
CA CYS A 42 24.42 -4.54 -0.13
C CYS A 42 24.33 -5.64 -1.20
N LEU A 43 25.27 -5.69 -2.14
CA LEU A 43 25.32 -6.75 -3.15
C LEU A 43 25.43 -8.16 -2.54
N ASN A 44 26.25 -8.35 -1.50
CA ASN A 44 26.31 -9.63 -0.80
C ASN A 44 24.97 -10.02 -0.17
N LYS A 45 24.24 -9.06 0.41
CA LYS A 45 22.90 -9.32 0.96
C LYS A 45 21.89 -9.69 -0.14
N ILE A 46 21.94 -9.03 -1.29
CA ILE A 46 21.08 -9.36 -2.44
C ILE A 46 21.37 -10.77 -2.96
N ASN A 47 22.64 -11.17 -3.03
CA ASN A 47 23.01 -12.54 -3.38
C ASN A 47 22.44 -13.58 -2.41
N ILE A 48 22.44 -13.28 -1.09
CA ILE A 48 21.76 -14.14 -0.10
C ILE A 48 20.26 -14.21 -0.38
N VAL A 49 19.61 -13.07 -0.65
CA VAL A 49 18.18 -13.04 -1.00
C VAL A 49 17.89 -13.91 -2.21
N LYS A 50 18.70 -13.80 -3.28
CA LYS A 50 18.58 -14.62 -4.48
C LYS A 50 18.70 -16.11 -4.17
N GLU A 51 19.78 -16.50 -3.47
CA GLU A 51 20.00 -17.90 -3.07
C GLU A 51 18.79 -18.46 -2.29
N LYS A 52 18.27 -17.69 -1.31
CA LYS A 52 17.13 -18.14 -0.50
C LYS A 52 15.84 -18.20 -1.30
N LEU A 53 15.64 -17.27 -2.23
CA LEU A 53 14.52 -17.31 -3.16
C LEU A 53 14.58 -18.54 -4.06
N GLU A 54 15.73 -18.86 -4.62
CA GLU A 54 15.93 -20.05 -5.47
C GLU A 54 15.68 -21.35 -4.71
N GLN A 55 16.20 -21.46 -3.48
CA GLN A 55 16.09 -22.64 -2.63
C GLN A 55 14.73 -22.82 -1.98
N ALA A 56 13.89 -21.81 -1.96
CA ALA A 56 12.59 -21.85 -1.30
C ALA A 56 11.63 -22.82 -1.99
N ASP A 57 10.99 -23.70 -1.21
CA ASP A 57 9.87 -24.53 -1.65
C ASP A 57 8.62 -23.66 -1.84
N ALA A 58 8.44 -22.63 -0.99
CA ALA A 58 7.36 -21.67 -1.08
C ALA A 58 7.78 -20.27 -0.60
N VAL A 59 7.04 -19.24 -1.03
CA VAL A 59 7.33 -17.84 -0.70
C VAL A 59 6.07 -17.17 -0.15
N VAL A 60 6.18 -16.52 1.02
CA VAL A 60 5.15 -15.61 1.52
C VAL A 60 5.64 -14.18 1.37
N ILE A 61 4.99 -13.42 0.49
CA ILE A 61 5.26 -12.00 0.32
C ILE A 61 4.44 -11.22 1.34
N GLY A 62 5.11 -10.45 2.20
CA GLY A 62 4.49 -9.49 3.11
C GLY A 62 4.68 -8.08 2.60
N ALA A 63 3.62 -7.36 2.22
CA ALA A 63 3.75 -6.06 1.59
C ALA A 63 3.04 -4.95 2.36
N GLY A 64 3.75 -3.84 2.58
CA GLY A 64 3.24 -2.61 3.19
C GLY A 64 3.34 -1.41 2.27
N ALA A 65 2.95 -0.23 2.76
CA ALA A 65 2.86 1.00 2.00
C ALA A 65 4.17 1.43 1.32
N GLY A 66 5.33 1.06 1.90
CA GLY A 66 6.64 1.33 1.30
C GLY A 66 6.81 0.69 -0.08
N LEU A 67 6.18 -0.46 -0.34
CA LEU A 67 6.21 -1.07 -1.67
C LEU A 67 5.46 -0.21 -2.70
N SER A 68 4.27 0.30 -2.36
CA SER A 68 3.51 1.19 -3.25
C SER A 68 4.26 2.50 -3.49
N THR A 69 4.92 3.04 -2.45
CA THR A 69 5.77 4.23 -2.58
C THR A 69 6.95 3.98 -3.53
N ALA A 70 7.65 2.85 -3.40
CA ALA A 70 8.73 2.45 -4.31
C ALA A 70 8.23 2.23 -5.75
N ALA A 71 6.97 1.83 -5.94
CA ALA A 71 6.32 1.75 -7.24
C ALA A 71 5.86 3.11 -7.80
N GLY A 72 6.10 4.22 -7.08
CA GLY A 72 5.77 5.58 -7.50
C GLY A 72 4.41 6.11 -7.03
N PHE A 73 3.67 5.38 -6.19
CA PHE A 73 2.45 5.87 -5.57
C PHE A 73 2.76 6.79 -4.39
N THR A 74 3.32 7.97 -4.70
CA THR A 74 3.57 9.01 -3.70
C THR A 74 2.29 9.77 -3.37
N TYR A 75 2.12 10.17 -2.12
CA TYR A 75 0.98 10.97 -1.67
C TYR A 75 1.24 12.48 -1.70
N SER A 76 2.48 12.91 -1.91
CA SER A 76 2.91 14.29 -1.99
C SER A 76 3.68 14.57 -3.28
N GLY A 77 4.09 15.82 -3.52
CA GLY A 77 4.84 16.25 -4.67
C GLY A 77 4.00 16.29 -5.95
N GLU A 78 4.63 16.11 -7.11
CA GLU A 78 4.03 16.32 -8.44
C GLU A 78 2.69 15.59 -8.62
N ARG A 79 2.57 14.37 -8.10
CA ARG A 79 1.35 13.57 -8.22
C ARG A 79 0.19 14.18 -7.41
N PHE A 80 0.46 14.72 -6.24
CA PHE A 80 -0.52 15.46 -5.44
C PHE A 80 -0.89 16.77 -6.13
N ASP A 81 0.08 17.55 -6.57
CA ASP A 81 -0.13 18.85 -7.22
C ASP A 81 -0.95 18.70 -8.50
N ARG A 82 -0.72 17.62 -9.25
CA ARG A 82 -1.44 17.36 -10.51
C ARG A 82 -2.94 17.13 -10.32
N TYR A 83 -3.34 16.42 -9.26
CA TYR A 83 -4.73 15.98 -9.09
C TYR A 83 -5.49 16.70 -7.96
N PHE A 84 -4.80 17.40 -7.05
CA PHE A 84 -5.39 17.95 -5.83
C PHE A 84 -4.99 19.40 -5.55
N SER A 85 -4.34 20.11 -6.49
CA SER A 85 -3.93 21.52 -6.29
C SER A 85 -5.09 22.45 -5.90
N ASP A 86 -6.28 22.22 -6.45
CA ASP A 86 -7.49 22.98 -6.13
C ASP A 86 -8.01 22.71 -4.70
N PHE A 87 -7.91 21.47 -4.22
CA PHE A 87 -8.19 21.14 -2.83
C PHE A 87 -7.10 21.68 -1.90
N ALA A 88 -5.82 21.61 -2.31
CA ALA A 88 -4.72 22.19 -1.56
C ALA A 88 -4.89 23.72 -1.40
N GLU A 89 -5.30 24.43 -2.46
CA GLU A 89 -5.57 25.87 -2.42
C GLU A 89 -6.75 26.20 -1.47
N LYS A 90 -7.84 25.42 -1.51
CA LYS A 90 -9.02 25.66 -0.69
C LYS A 90 -8.84 25.31 0.79
N TYR A 91 -8.17 24.18 1.09
CA TYR A 91 -8.13 23.59 2.43
C TYR A 91 -6.73 23.58 3.06
N GLY A 92 -5.69 23.97 2.34
CA GLY A 92 -4.31 23.98 2.83
C GLY A 92 -3.67 22.59 2.94
N PHE A 93 -4.17 21.61 2.19
CA PHE A 93 -3.59 20.25 2.19
C PHE A 93 -2.17 20.25 1.62
N LYS A 94 -1.28 19.45 2.20
CA LYS A 94 0.11 19.27 1.74
C LYS A 94 0.35 17.94 1.04
N ASP A 95 -0.58 17.01 1.17
CA ASP A 95 -0.51 15.67 0.59
C ASP A 95 -1.92 15.05 0.51
N MET A 96 -2.03 13.93 -0.22
CA MET A 96 -3.30 13.21 -0.37
C MET A 96 -3.79 12.61 0.95
N TYR A 97 -2.87 12.21 1.84
CA TYR A 97 -3.21 11.52 3.07
C TYR A 97 -3.93 12.46 4.05
N SER A 98 -3.41 13.69 4.21
CA SER A 98 -4.03 14.70 5.09
C SER A 98 -5.46 15.06 4.67
N GLY A 99 -5.72 15.16 3.36
CA GLY A 99 -7.07 15.41 2.84
C GLY A 99 -8.03 14.22 3.02
N GLY A 100 -7.50 12.99 3.08
CA GLY A 100 -8.30 11.79 3.34
C GLY A 100 -8.91 11.73 4.75
N PHE A 101 -8.32 12.45 5.72
CA PHE A 101 -8.81 12.54 7.10
C PHE A 101 -9.52 13.87 7.40
N TYR A 102 -9.69 14.72 6.40
CA TYR A 102 -10.36 16.00 6.59
C TYR A 102 -11.88 15.80 6.74
N ASP A 103 -12.48 16.52 7.68
CA ASP A 103 -13.92 16.51 7.92
C ASP A 103 -14.61 17.53 7.00
N PHE A 104 -14.97 17.09 5.79
CA PHE A 104 -15.62 17.94 4.79
C PHE A 104 -17.03 18.31 5.22
N ASP A 105 -17.45 19.54 4.97
CA ASP A 105 -18.77 20.07 5.35
C ASP A 105 -19.93 19.32 4.66
N THR A 106 -19.69 18.78 3.45
CA THR A 106 -20.71 18.08 2.67
C THR A 106 -20.21 16.76 2.12
N LEU A 107 -21.12 15.80 1.91
CA LEU A 107 -20.81 14.53 1.26
C LEU A 107 -20.41 14.72 -0.21
N GLU A 108 -20.90 15.77 -0.86
CA GLU A 108 -20.57 16.12 -2.23
C GLU A 108 -19.10 16.52 -2.37
N GLU A 109 -18.54 17.28 -1.43
CA GLU A 109 -17.10 17.61 -1.38
C GLU A 109 -16.27 16.41 -0.98
N TYR A 110 -16.67 15.70 0.07
CA TYR A 110 -16.00 14.44 0.50
C TYR A 110 -15.85 13.47 -0.67
N TRP A 111 -16.92 13.23 -1.43
CA TRP A 111 -16.86 12.30 -2.55
C TRP A 111 -16.19 12.87 -3.79
N ALA A 112 -16.12 14.19 -3.95
CA ALA A 112 -15.29 14.79 -4.99
C ALA A 112 -13.81 14.52 -4.70
N TYR A 113 -13.36 14.70 -3.46
CA TYR A 113 -12.00 14.39 -3.03
C TYR A 113 -11.70 12.88 -3.15
N TRP A 114 -12.52 12.04 -2.52
CA TRP A 114 -12.29 10.61 -2.48
C TRP A 114 -12.39 9.93 -3.84
N SER A 115 -13.18 10.44 -4.76
CA SER A 115 -13.22 9.86 -6.12
C SER A 115 -11.90 10.04 -6.86
N ARG A 116 -11.23 11.19 -6.71
CA ARG A 116 -9.88 11.39 -7.25
C ARG A 116 -8.87 10.49 -6.54
N TYR A 117 -8.92 10.48 -5.21
CA TYR A 117 -8.03 9.68 -4.38
C TYR A 117 -8.08 8.20 -4.76
N VAL A 118 -9.29 7.64 -4.84
CA VAL A 118 -9.52 6.26 -5.26
C VAL A 118 -9.01 6.04 -6.68
N TYR A 119 -9.37 6.92 -7.60
CA TYR A 119 -9.02 6.70 -9.00
C TYR A 119 -7.51 6.66 -9.24
N VAL A 120 -6.79 7.64 -8.72
CA VAL A 120 -5.34 7.73 -8.93
C VAL A 120 -4.55 6.65 -8.18
N ASN A 121 -5.08 6.10 -7.07
CA ASN A 121 -4.39 5.08 -6.28
C ASN A 121 -4.85 3.65 -6.58
N ARG A 122 -6.03 3.47 -7.22
CA ARG A 122 -6.63 2.16 -7.43
C ARG A 122 -6.83 1.80 -8.90
N TYR A 123 -7.26 2.77 -9.72
CA TYR A 123 -7.65 2.51 -11.11
C TYR A 123 -6.57 2.86 -12.11
N MET A 124 -5.73 3.83 -11.85
CA MET A 124 -4.54 4.09 -12.67
C MET A 124 -3.46 3.02 -12.46
N ASN A 125 -2.66 2.79 -13.48
CA ASN A 125 -1.52 1.88 -13.35
C ASN A 125 -0.45 2.46 -12.42
N PRO A 126 0.33 1.60 -11.72
CA PRO A 126 1.50 2.07 -10.98
C PRO A 126 2.51 2.71 -11.94
N PRO A 127 3.18 3.80 -11.53
CA PRO A 127 4.16 4.49 -12.37
C PRO A 127 5.37 3.66 -12.78
N SER A 128 5.70 2.60 -12.03
CA SER A 128 6.82 1.72 -12.34
C SER A 128 6.39 0.25 -12.45
N PRO A 129 7.16 -0.61 -13.15
CA PRO A 129 6.85 -2.03 -13.31
C PRO A 129 7.24 -2.88 -12.10
N LEU A 130 7.44 -2.30 -10.92
CA LEU A 130 7.95 -2.99 -9.74
C LEU A 130 7.11 -4.21 -9.36
N TYR A 131 5.78 -4.11 -9.36
CA TYR A 131 4.91 -5.23 -9.04
C TYR A 131 4.98 -6.36 -10.09
N ASP A 132 5.10 -6.00 -11.38
CA ASP A 132 5.33 -6.97 -12.45
C ASP A 132 6.68 -7.68 -12.28
N ASN A 133 7.72 -6.93 -11.90
CA ASN A 133 9.05 -7.47 -11.65
C ASN A 133 9.06 -8.43 -10.46
N ILE A 134 8.32 -8.12 -9.39
CA ILE A 134 8.15 -9.04 -8.24
C ILE A 134 7.40 -10.30 -8.67
N PHE A 135 6.36 -10.16 -9.51
CA PHE A 135 5.62 -11.31 -10.02
C PHE A 135 6.54 -12.25 -10.82
N GLU A 136 7.38 -11.72 -11.70
CA GLU A 136 8.36 -12.52 -12.45
C GLU A 136 9.30 -13.33 -11.54
N LEU A 137 9.71 -12.80 -10.39
CA LEU A 137 10.56 -13.51 -9.43
C LEU A 137 9.86 -14.72 -8.77
N VAL A 138 8.54 -14.69 -8.64
CA VAL A 138 7.81 -15.71 -7.85
C VAL A 138 6.78 -16.52 -8.64
N LYS A 139 6.46 -16.17 -9.89
CA LYS A 139 5.38 -16.80 -10.68
C LYS A 139 5.50 -18.31 -10.84
N ASN A 140 6.72 -18.84 -10.82
CA ASN A 140 7.02 -20.28 -10.92
C ASN A 140 7.20 -20.96 -9.56
N LYS A 141 6.95 -20.25 -8.46
CA LYS A 141 7.02 -20.74 -7.09
C LYS A 141 5.61 -20.99 -6.53
N ASP A 142 5.49 -21.82 -5.52
CA ASP A 142 4.31 -21.77 -4.69
C ASP A 142 4.41 -20.53 -3.82
N TYR A 143 3.49 -19.56 -4.03
CA TYR A 143 3.54 -18.28 -3.34
C TYR A 143 2.20 -17.90 -2.71
N PHE A 144 2.26 -17.06 -1.69
CA PHE A 144 1.10 -16.37 -1.15
C PHE A 144 1.46 -14.92 -0.82
N VAL A 145 0.54 -13.99 -1.05
CA VAL A 145 0.71 -12.57 -0.73
C VAL A 145 -0.17 -12.19 0.45
N LEU A 146 0.44 -11.67 1.50
CA LEU A 146 -0.22 -11.01 2.63
C LEU A 146 0.09 -9.52 2.56
N THR A 147 -0.93 -8.68 2.36
CA THR A 147 -0.69 -7.24 2.22
C THR A 147 -1.63 -6.39 3.07
N THR A 148 -1.10 -5.26 3.52
CA THR A 148 -1.86 -4.16 4.12
C THR A 148 -2.19 -3.07 3.10
N ASN A 149 -1.69 -3.18 1.86
CA ASN A 149 -1.99 -2.25 0.78
C ASN A 149 -3.40 -2.48 0.23
N VAL A 150 -4.04 -1.40 -0.17
CA VAL A 150 -5.44 -1.36 -0.62
C VAL A 150 -5.58 -0.87 -2.07
N ASP A 151 -4.45 -0.82 -2.81
CA ASP A 151 -4.31 -0.24 -4.15
C ASP A 151 -4.51 -1.25 -5.31
N HIS A 152 -4.63 -2.54 -5.00
CA HIS A 152 -4.86 -3.61 -5.97
C HIS A 152 -3.68 -3.88 -6.95
N CYS A 153 -2.48 -3.39 -6.65
CA CYS A 153 -1.35 -3.49 -7.56
C CYS A 153 -0.90 -4.92 -7.82
N PHE A 154 -1.00 -5.81 -6.83
CA PHE A 154 -0.70 -7.23 -7.04
C PHE A 154 -1.60 -7.87 -8.10
N GLN A 155 -2.92 -7.63 -8.05
CA GLN A 155 -3.85 -8.16 -9.03
C GLN A 155 -3.60 -7.60 -10.43
N LYS A 156 -3.26 -6.29 -10.54
CA LYS A 156 -2.88 -5.66 -11.80
C LYS A 156 -1.60 -6.25 -12.40
N ALA A 157 -0.66 -6.67 -11.58
CA ALA A 157 0.55 -7.34 -11.99
C ALA A 157 0.36 -8.81 -12.39
N GLY A 158 -0.85 -9.37 -12.21
CA GLY A 158 -1.18 -10.74 -12.61
C GLY A 158 -1.05 -11.79 -11.50
N PHE A 159 -0.86 -11.37 -10.24
CA PHE A 159 -0.92 -12.31 -9.11
C PHE A 159 -2.31 -12.93 -9.00
N ASP A 160 -2.36 -14.23 -8.74
CA ASP A 160 -3.61 -14.95 -8.56
C ASP A 160 -4.37 -14.46 -7.32
N LYS A 161 -5.62 -14.04 -7.51
CA LYS A 161 -6.48 -13.56 -6.42
C LYS A 161 -6.69 -14.62 -5.33
N GLU A 162 -6.65 -15.90 -5.67
CA GLU A 162 -6.80 -17.00 -4.72
C GLU A 162 -5.55 -17.16 -3.81
N ARG A 163 -4.42 -16.55 -4.20
CA ARG A 163 -3.16 -16.51 -3.47
C ARG A 163 -2.90 -15.15 -2.84
N LEU A 164 -3.96 -14.40 -2.54
CA LEU A 164 -3.86 -13.02 -2.07
C LEU A 164 -4.79 -12.77 -0.87
N TYR A 165 -4.23 -12.15 0.18
CA TYR A 165 -4.99 -11.67 1.34
C TYR A 165 -4.65 -10.20 1.63
N TYR A 166 -5.54 -9.29 1.23
CA TYR A 166 -5.48 -7.86 1.50
C TYR A 166 -6.28 -7.57 2.76
N THR A 167 -5.56 -7.38 3.87
CA THR A 167 -6.13 -7.39 5.22
C THR A 167 -6.89 -6.14 5.62
N GLN A 168 -6.62 -5.00 4.95
CA GLN A 168 -7.13 -3.68 5.31
C GLN A 168 -8.18 -3.12 4.34
N GLY A 169 -8.73 -3.97 3.47
CA GLY A 169 -9.74 -3.58 2.49
C GLY A 169 -9.19 -3.25 1.11
N ASP A 170 -9.97 -2.55 0.30
CA ASP A 170 -9.62 -2.16 -1.08
C ASP A 170 -10.26 -0.80 -1.40
N TYR A 171 -9.51 0.11 -2.03
CA TYR A 171 -10.06 1.37 -2.55
C TYR A 171 -11.17 1.16 -3.59
N GLY A 172 -11.25 0.00 -4.21
CA GLY A 172 -12.28 -0.38 -5.16
C GLY A 172 -13.62 -0.80 -4.54
N LEU A 173 -13.74 -0.79 -3.20
CA LEU A 173 -14.94 -1.28 -2.52
C LEU A 173 -15.59 -0.22 -1.63
N PHE A 174 -16.92 -0.16 -1.69
CA PHE A 174 -17.75 0.55 -0.72
C PHE A 174 -18.32 -0.40 0.33
N GLN A 175 -18.60 0.14 1.50
CA GLN A 175 -19.37 -0.48 2.57
C GLN A 175 -20.43 0.50 3.13
N CYS A 176 -21.40 0.01 3.89
CA CYS A 176 -22.28 0.88 4.66
C CYS A 176 -21.47 1.64 5.73
N SER A 177 -21.57 2.98 5.80
CA SER A 177 -20.79 3.78 6.78
C SER A 177 -21.10 3.46 8.24
N LYS A 178 -22.30 2.94 8.51
CA LYS A 178 -22.66 2.30 9.79
C LYS A 178 -23.11 0.89 9.46
N PRO A 179 -22.21 -0.11 9.53
CA PRO A 179 -22.47 -1.44 9.00
C PRO A 179 -23.79 -2.02 9.45
N CYS A 180 -24.69 -2.25 8.50
CA CYS A 180 -25.97 -2.90 8.73
C CYS A 180 -26.02 -4.31 8.14
N HIS A 181 -24.94 -4.74 7.51
CA HIS A 181 -24.73 -6.06 6.90
C HIS A 181 -23.23 -6.20 6.53
N ASP A 182 -22.80 -7.40 6.18
CA ASP A 182 -21.41 -7.77 5.96
C ASP A 182 -21.04 -7.83 4.47
N SER A 183 -21.69 -7.03 3.62
CA SER A 183 -21.39 -7.01 2.17
C SER A 183 -20.67 -5.73 1.78
N THR A 184 -19.73 -5.87 0.84
CA THR A 184 -19.05 -4.78 0.14
C THR A 184 -19.55 -4.67 -1.29
N TYR A 185 -19.28 -3.55 -1.96
CA TYR A 185 -19.79 -3.23 -3.29
C TYR A 185 -18.70 -2.61 -4.14
N ASP A 186 -18.54 -3.10 -5.37
CA ASP A 186 -17.65 -2.49 -6.35
C ASP A 186 -18.02 -1.04 -6.62
N ASN A 187 -17.01 -0.19 -6.82
CA ASN A 187 -17.23 1.24 -6.92
C ASN A 187 -16.71 1.88 -8.23
N GLU A 188 -16.11 1.12 -9.14
CA GLU A 188 -15.44 1.69 -10.31
C GLU A 188 -16.35 2.58 -11.14
N ASP A 189 -17.52 2.10 -11.51
CA ASP A 189 -18.47 2.85 -12.35
C ASP A 189 -18.90 4.16 -11.72
N ILE A 190 -19.19 4.15 -10.42
CA ILE A 190 -19.62 5.37 -9.72
C ILE A 190 -18.46 6.34 -9.49
N ILE A 191 -17.24 5.84 -9.27
CA ILE A 191 -16.03 6.67 -9.17
C ILE A 191 -15.78 7.39 -10.52
N ARG A 192 -15.86 6.66 -11.64
CA ARG A 192 -15.72 7.25 -13.00
C ARG A 192 -16.78 8.34 -13.24
N LYS A 193 -18.04 8.09 -12.93
CA LYS A 193 -19.13 9.08 -13.06
C LYS A 193 -18.88 10.34 -12.23
N LYS A 194 -18.39 10.20 -11.00
CA LYS A 194 -18.03 11.34 -10.14
C LYS A 194 -16.91 12.18 -10.74
N LEU A 195 -15.88 11.58 -11.32
CA LEU A 195 -14.78 12.29 -11.95
C LEU A 195 -15.24 13.06 -13.19
N LEU A 196 -16.05 12.43 -14.05
CA LEU A 196 -16.63 13.07 -15.21
C LEU A 196 -17.53 14.27 -14.81
N SER A 197 -18.32 14.15 -13.73
CA SER A 197 -19.16 15.24 -13.22
C SER A 197 -18.37 16.43 -12.68
N GLN A 198 -17.15 16.21 -12.21
CA GLN A 198 -16.22 17.26 -11.79
C GLN A 198 -15.57 17.97 -12.99
N GLY A 199 -15.61 17.40 -14.19
CA GLY A 199 -15.02 17.96 -15.41
C GLY A 199 -13.72 17.30 -15.86
N PHE A 200 -13.30 16.21 -15.22
CA PHE A 200 -12.19 15.40 -15.71
C PHE A 200 -12.57 14.59 -16.96
N LYS A 201 -11.57 14.20 -17.72
CA LYS A 201 -11.68 13.17 -18.76
C LYS A 201 -10.87 11.96 -18.33
N ILE A 202 -11.35 10.78 -18.70
CA ILE A 202 -10.65 9.51 -18.53
C ILE A 202 -10.23 9.07 -19.93
N SER A 203 -8.93 8.97 -20.15
CA SER A 203 -8.35 8.47 -21.41
C SER A 203 -7.78 7.07 -21.20
N GLU A 204 -7.88 6.23 -22.20
CA GLU A 204 -7.13 4.98 -22.24
C GLU A 204 -5.70 5.32 -22.70
N GLU A 205 -4.71 4.90 -21.94
CA GLU A 205 -3.30 4.98 -22.32
C GLU A 205 -2.89 3.60 -22.85
N HIS A 206 -2.54 3.55 -24.10
CA HIS A 206 -1.83 2.40 -24.66
C HIS A 206 -0.35 2.57 -24.27
N GLU A 207 0.13 1.78 -23.33
CA GLU A 207 1.57 1.71 -23.08
C GLU A 207 2.25 1.20 -24.37
N ASN A 208 3.12 2.04 -24.94
CA ASN A 208 4.04 1.68 -26.03
C ASN A 208 5.17 0.74 -25.52
N SER A 209 4.93 -0.06 -24.50
CA SER A 209 5.89 -1.05 -24.05
C SER A 209 5.63 -2.38 -24.78
N GLU A 210 6.70 -3.02 -25.26
CA GLU A 210 6.72 -4.31 -25.96
C GLU A 210 6.07 -5.48 -25.17
N LYS A 211 5.53 -5.23 -23.98
CA LYS A 211 4.72 -6.18 -23.20
C LYS A 211 3.25 -6.01 -23.55
N ALA A 212 2.82 -6.82 -24.50
CA ALA A 212 1.47 -6.89 -25.03
C ALA A 212 0.38 -6.83 -23.94
N GLY A 213 -0.55 -5.88 -24.04
CA GLY A 213 -1.94 -6.02 -23.61
C GLY A 213 -2.38 -5.34 -22.33
N LYS A 214 -1.56 -4.54 -21.64
CA LYS A 214 -2.04 -3.75 -20.49
C LYS A 214 -2.50 -2.38 -20.96
N THR A 215 -3.81 -2.16 -21.01
CA THR A 215 -4.41 -0.84 -21.21
C THR A 215 -4.38 -0.10 -19.85
N GLY A 216 -3.63 0.99 -19.80
CA GLY A 216 -3.66 1.92 -18.68
C GLY A 216 -4.80 2.92 -18.84
N THR A 217 -5.17 3.58 -17.75
CA THR A 217 -6.11 4.71 -17.82
C THR A 217 -5.50 5.92 -17.14
N ALA A 218 -5.63 7.10 -17.76
CA ALA A 218 -5.18 8.36 -17.21
C ALA A 218 -6.36 9.25 -16.83
N LEU A 219 -6.20 9.99 -15.73
CA LEU A 219 -7.09 11.06 -15.35
C LEU A 219 -6.54 12.37 -15.92
N VAL A 220 -7.29 13.00 -16.82
CA VAL A 220 -6.87 14.19 -17.56
C VAL A 220 -7.73 15.39 -17.16
N LYS A 221 -7.06 16.48 -16.77
CA LYS A 221 -7.70 17.80 -16.61
C LYS A 221 -7.70 18.48 -17.98
N PRO A 222 -8.86 18.71 -18.62
CA PRO A 222 -8.89 19.38 -19.92
C PRO A 222 -8.40 20.83 -19.81
N GLN A 223 -7.75 21.33 -20.86
CA GLN A 223 -7.34 22.73 -20.93
C GLN A 223 -8.57 23.65 -20.83
N ASN A 224 -8.43 24.77 -20.12
CA ASN A 224 -9.49 25.77 -19.91
C ASN A 224 -10.76 25.24 -19.22
N THR A 225 -10.67 24.10 -18.50
CA THR A 225 -11.79 23.56 -17.72
C THR A 225 -11.54 23.81 -16.24
N GLN A 226 -12.48 24.49 -15.59
CA GLN A 226 -12.48 24.56 -14.13
C GLN A 226 -12.99 23.24 -13.57
N ILE A 227 -12.16 22.56 -12.80
CA ILE A 227 -12.55 21.33 -12.12
C ILE A 227 -13.37 21.68 -10.89
N LYS A 228 -14.53 21.02 -10.73
CA LYS A 228 -15.42 21.23 -9.58
C LYS A 228 -14.89 20.47 -8.35
N LEU A 229 -15.01 21.11 -7.18
CA LEU A 229 -14.69 20.51 -5.88
C LEU A 229 -15.86 19.75 -5.26
N THR A 230 -16.98 19.64 -5.98
CA THR A 230 -18.19 18.94 -5.55
C THR A 230 -18.68 18.01 -6.65
N ILE A 231 -19.45 17.00 -6.26
CA ILE A 231 -20.22 16.16 -7.18
C ILE A 231 -21.72 16.42 -7.03
N PRO A 232 -22.56 16.06 -8.00
CA PRO A 232 -24.01 16.03 -7.83
C PRO A 232 -24.47 15.11 -6.68
N SER A 233 -25.48 15.52 -5.91
CA SER A 233 -25.97 14.77 -4.74
C SER A 233 -26.47 13.35 -5.07
N GLU A 234 -26.99 13.15 -6.28
CA GLU A 234 -27.43 11.84 -6.78
C GLU A 234 -26.26 10.84 -6.98
N LEU A 235 -25.03 11.33 -7.06
CA LEU A 235 -23.83 10.48 -7.13
C LEU A 235 -23.24 10.14 -5.74
N VAL A 236 -23.81 10.67 -4.65
CA VAL A 236 -23.43 10.26 -3.30
C VAL A 236 -23.91 8.81 -3.08
N PRO A 237 -22.99 7.84 -2.86
CA PRO A 237 -23.39 6.44 -2.79
C PRO A 237 -24.18 6.16 -1.52
N ARG A 238 -25.28 5.44 -1.68
CA ARG A 238 -26.18 5.06 -0.60
C ARG A 238 -26.24 3.55 -0.43
N CYS A 239 -26.25 3.11 0.82
CA CYS A 239 -26.40 1.70 1.16
C CYS A 239 -27.73 1.15 0.63
N PRO A 240 -27.73 0.08 -0.19
CA PRO A 240 -28.98 -0.43 -0.78
C PRO A 240 -29.93 -1.06 0.23
N ARG A 241 -29.44 -1.39 1.44
CA ARG A 241 -30.28 -1.95 2.51
C ARG A 241 -30.91 -0.91 3.43
N CYS A 242 -30.17 0.13 3.79
CA CYS A 242 -30.65 1.08 4.80
C CYS A 242 -30.69 2.55 4.35
N GLY A 243 -30.28 2.85 3.11
CA GLY A 243 -30.28 4.21 2.55
C GLY A 243 -29.23 5.17 3.13
N ARG A 244 -28.48 4.78 4.16
CA ARG A 244 -27.41 5.62 4.72
C ARG A 244 -26.30 5.84 3.71
N PRO A 245 -25.48 6.91 3.84
CA PRO A 245 -24.29 7.06 3.03
C PRO A 245 -23.39 5.84 3.13
N MET A 246 -22.67 5.54 2.06
CA MET A 246 -21.60 4.55 2.09
C MET A 246 -20.27 5.22 2.47
N SER A 247 -19.30 4.42 2.85
CA SER A 247 -17.90 4.77 3.01
C SER A 247 -17.02 3.85 2.18
N MET A 248 -15.73 4.15 2.11
CA MET A 248 -14.74 3.22 1.57
C MET A 248 -14.61 2.01 2.49
N ASN A 249 -14.40 0.80 1.93
CA ASN A 249 -14.08 -0.37 2.71
C ASN A 249 -12.59 -0.36 3.07
N LEU A 250 -12.25 0.43 4.08
CA LEU A 250 -10.90 0.60 4.60
C LEU A 250 -10.90 0.40 6.12
N ARG A 251 -9.90 -0.33 6.62
CA ARG A 251 -9.74 -0.55 8.07
C ARG A 251 -9.13 0.68 8.75
N ALA A 252 -9.93 1.73 8.91
CA ALA A 252 -9.57 2.94 9.66
C ALA A 252 -10.01 2.85 11.13
N ASP A 253 -11.12 2.14 11.40
CA ASP A 253 -11.73 1.99 12.73
C ASP A 253 -12.46 0.64 12.87
N ASN A 254 -13.33 0.54 13.88
CA ASN A 254 -14.12 -0.66 14.18
C ASN A 254 -15.36 -0.84 13.28
N THR A 255 -15.59 0.04 12.32
CA THR A 255 -16.70 -0.08 11.34
C THR A 255 -16.29 -0.86 10.10
N PHE A 256 -15.05 -1.30 9.98
CA PHE A 256 -14.56 -2.06 8.86
C PHE A 256 -15.36 -3.36 8.64
N VAL A 257 -15.95 -3.51 7.45
CA VAL A 257 -16.70 -4.71 7.07
C VAL A 257 -15.74 -5.76 6.54
N GLN A 258 -15.69 -6.90 7.21
CA GLN A 258 -15.05 -8.12 6.74
C GLN A 258 -16.13 -8.98 6.06
N ASP A 259 -16.14 -8.96 4.74
CA ASP A 259 -17.10 -9.74 3.96
C ASP A 259 -16.66 -11.21 3.79
N ASP A 260 -17.51 -12.02 3.18
CA ASP A 260 -17.19 -13.43 2.91
C ASP A 260 -15.89 -13.60 2.09
N GLY A 261 -15.58 -12.66 1.20
CA GLY A 261 -14.36 -12.66 0.40
C GLY A 261 -13.11 -12.50 1.28
N TRP A 262 -13.20 -11.59 2.24
CA TRP A 262 -12.15 -11.35 3.22
C TRP A 262 -11.89 -12.61 4.08
N TYR A 263 -12.94 -13.23 4.61
CA TYR A 263 -12.80 -14.47 5.41
C TYR A 263 -12.24 -15.62 4.60
N ARG A 264 -12.71 -15.82 3.36
CA ARG A 264 -12.16 -16.86 2.47
C ARG A 264 -10.67 -16.64 2.18
N ALA A 265 -10.24 -15.38 2.00
CA ALA A 265 -8.82 -15.05 1.79
C ALA A 265 -7.98 -15.35 3.04
N ALA A 266 -8.48 -15.03 4.24
CA ALA A 266 -7.85 -15.38 5.51
C ALA A 266 -7.70 -16.90 5.69
N ASP A 267 -8.75 -17.67 5.36
CA ASP A 267 -8.74 -19.13 5.44
C ASP A 267 -7.73 -19.76 4.47
N ARG A 268 -7.65 -19.25 3.22
CA ARG A 268 -6.65 -19.70 2.25
C ARG A 268 -5.22 -19.41 2.72
N TYR A 269 -4.99 -18.24 3.30
CA TYR A 269 -3.69 -17.90 3.91
C TYR A 269 -3.34 -18.87 5.03
N GLY A 270 -4.26 -19.14 5.95
CA GLY A 270 -4.07 -20.10 7.03
C GLY A 270 -3.70 -21.49 6.54
N LYS A 271 -4.44 -22.00 5.54
CA LYS A 271 -4.16 -23.30 4.89
C LYS A 271 -2.80 -23.32 4.19
N PHE A 272 -2.43 -22.24 3.49
CA PHE A 272 -1.13 -22.14 2.86
C PHE A 272 0.00 -22.26 3.90
N MET A 273 -0.12 -21.54 5.01
CA MET A 273 0.86 -21.57 6.10
C MET A 273 0.98 -22.96 6.74
N GLU A 274 -0.14 -23.66 6.96
CA GLU A 274 -0.15 -25.02 7.50
C GLU A 274 0.50 -26.04 6.54
N ASN A 275 0.16 -25.95 5.25
CA ASN A 275 0.68 -26.88 4.23
C ASN A 275 2.21 -26.76 4.04
N HIS A 276 2.77 -25.58 4.27
CA HIS A 276 4.20 -25.32 4.08
C HIS A 276 4.99 -25.33 5.41
N ARG A 277 4.35 -25.67 6.53
CA ARG A 277 5.03 -25.79 7.80
C ARG A 277 6.08 -26.91 7.74
N GLY A 278 7.36 -26.55 7.97
CA GLY A 278 8.49 -27.49 7.92
C GLY A 278 9.21 -27.54 6.57
N GLN A 279 8.66 -26.95 5.53
CA GLN A 279 9.34 -26.76 4.25
C GLN A 279 10.29 -25.54 4.31
N LYS A 280 11.12 -25.35 3.28
CA LYS A 280 11.96 -24.15 3.13
C LYS A 280 11.07 -22.97 2.73
N LEU A 281 10.50 -22.30 3.72
CA LEU A 281 9.57 -21.18 3.50
C LEU A 281 10.32 -19.85 3.61
N LEU A 282 10.26 -19.07 2.55
CA LEU A 282 10.81 -17.73 2.50
C LEU A 282 9.72 -16.71 2.85
N PHE A 283 9.93 -15.95 3.91
CA PHE A 283 9.14 -14.75 4.24
C PHE A 283 9.82 -13.52 3.63
N LEU A 284 9.27 -13.00 2.55
CA LEU A 284 9.77 -11.82 1.83
C LEU A 284 8.96 -10.60 2.21
N GLU A 285 9.48 -9.76 3.11
CA GLU A 285 8.85 -8.53 3.55
C GLU A 285 9.32 -7.33 2.70
N LEU A 286 8.37 -6.60 2.12
CA LEU A 286 8.58 -5.49 1.21
C LEU A 286 7.88 -4.22 1.73
N GLY A 287 8.65 -3.26 2.24
CA GLY A 287 8.17 -1.94 2.62
C GLY A 287 7.11 -1.91 3.73
N VAL A 288 7.20 -2.81 4.71
CA VAL A 288 6.30 -2.83 5.86
C VAL A 288 6.85 -1.92 6.96
N GLY A 289 6.16 -0.82 7.23
CA GLY A 289 6.48 0.11 8.31
C GLY A 289 5.96 -0.33 9.68
N TYR A 290 6.15 0.55 10.68
CA TYR A 290 5.74 0.29 12.07
C TYR A 290 4.34 0.77 12.45
N ASN A 291 3.52 1.27 11.50
CA ASN A 291 2.15 1.69 11.82
C ASN A 291 1.24 0.50 12.17
N THR A 292 1.37 -0.63 11.47
CA THR A 292 0.59 -1.85 11.73
C THR A 292 1.47 -3.12 11.67
N PRO A 293 2.58 -3.17 12.44
CA PRO A 293 3.59 -4.23 12.29
C PRO A 293 3.07 -5.61 12.72
N GLY A 294 2.03 -5.66 13.55
CA GLY A 294 1.42 -6.90 14.04
C GLY A 294 0.76 -7.76 12.97
N ILE A 295 0.40 -7.21 11.81
CA ILE A 295 -0.22 -7.97 10.74
C ILE A 295 0.81 -8.83 9.99
N ILE A 296 1.95 -8.24 9.62
CA ILE A 296 2.98 -8.87 8.80
C ILE A 296 4.26 -9.08 9.60
N LYS A 297 4.97 -8.01 9.93
CA LYS A 297 6.33 -7.98 10.46
C LYS A 297 6.52 -8.90 11.68
N TYR A 298 5.75 -8.71 12.74
CA TYR A 298 5.89 -9.51 13.97
C TYR A 298 5.48 -10.98 13.77
N ASN A 299 4.53 -11.26 12.89
CA ASN A 299 4.17 -12.62 12.53
C ASN A 299 5.30 -13.31 11.77
N PHE A 300 5.94 -12.64 10.80
CA PHE A 300 7.06 -13.19 10.04
C PHE A 300 8.26 -13.46 10.95
N TRP A 301 8.59 -12.56 11.86
CA TRP A 301 9.64 -12.81 12.86
C TRP A 301 9.33 -14.04 13.72
N ARG A 302 8.09 -14.15 14.22
CA ARG A 302 7.66 -15.31 15.02
C ARG A 302 7.74 -16.63 14.23
N TYR A 303 7.38 -16.63 12.95
CA TYR A 303 7.52 -17.82 12.12
C TYR A 303 9.00 -18.15 11.85
N ALA A 304 9.83 -17.17 11.52
CA ALA A 304 11.26 -17.37 11.33
C ALA A 304 11.92 -17.91 12.60
N ALA A 305 11.57 -17.40 13.78
CA ALA A 305 12.08 -17.90 15.05
C ALA A 305 11.70 -19.37 15.31
N ASN A 306 10.43 -19.74 15.08
CA ASN A 306 9.88 -21.02 15.52
C ASN A 306 9.92 -22.13 14.47
N TRP A 307 10.07 -21.81 13.18
CA TRP A 307 10.10 -22.80 12.10
C TRP A 307 11.53 -23.06 11.64
N LYS A 308 11.96 -24.32 11.72
CA LYS A 308 13.35 -24.69 11.49
C LYS A 308 13.90 -24.25 10.13
N ASN A 309 13.13 -24.44 9.08
CA ASN A 309 13.53 -24.21 7.69
C ASN A 309 13.00 -22.89 7.11
N ALA A 310 12.42 -22.02 7.95
CA ALA A 310 11.97 -20.70 7.54
C ALA A 310 13.15 -19.71 7.47
N PHE A 311 13.09 -18.82 6.49
CA PHE A 311 14.05 -17.73 6.33
C PHE A 311 13.29 -16.41 6.15
N TYR A 312 13.74 -15.33 6.76
CA TYR A 312 13.13 -14.02 6.69
C TYR A 312 14.01 -13.03 5.93
N VAL A 313 13.41 -12.33 4.98
CA VAL A 313 14.02 -11.22 4.23
C VAL A 313 13.21 -9.96 4.44
N CYS A 314 13.86 -8.87 4.83
CA CYS A 314 13.27 -7.54 4.92
C CYS A 314 13.97 -6.61 3.92
N ILE A 315 13.23 -6.10 2.93
CA ILE A 315 13.71 -5.07 2.02
C ILE A 315 12.92 -3.79 2.30
N ASN A 316 13.60 -2.80 2.87
CA ASN A 316 12.94 -1.54 3.24
C ASN A 316 13.98 -0.42 3.43
N LYS A 317 13.86 0.64 2.67
CA LYS A 317 14.76 1.79 2.77
C LYS A 317 14.53 2.54 4.09
N GLY A 318 15.58 2.63 4.91
CA GLY A 318 15.55 3.29 6.21
C GLY A 318 15.07 2.42 7.38
N GLU A 319 14.34 1.32 7.12
CA GLU A 319 13.69 0.49 8.16
C GLU A 319 13.90 -1.04 7.97
N ALA A 320 15.01 -1.46 7.37
CA ALA A 320 15.33 -2.89 7.14
C ALA A 320 15.88 -3.56 8.41
N TYR A 321 15.07 -3.60 9.46
CA TYR A 321 15.47 -4.17 10.75
C TYR A 321 15.24 -5.69 10.80
N VAL A 322 16.20 -6.41 11.37
CA VAL A 322 16.16 -7.84 11.68
C VAL A 322 16.41 -8.03 13.18
N PRO A 323 15.52 -8.71 13.92
CA PRO A 323 15.77 -9.04 15.33
C PRO A 323 16.99 -9.95 15.52
N GLU A 324 17.72 -9.76 16.62
CA GLU A 324 18.92 -10.53 16.92
C GLU A 324 18.68 -12.04 17.10
N ASP A 325 17.52 -12.40 17.66
CA ASP A 325 17.11 -13.79 17.92
C ASP A 325 16.85 -14.61 16.64
N ILE A 326 16.71 -13.95 15.48
CA ILE A 326 16.54 -14.60 14.17
C ILE A 326 17.66 -14.26 13.17
N ALA A 327 18.74 -13.59 13.60
CA ALA A 327 19.79 -13.07 12.71
C ALA A 327 20.43 -14.14 11.81
N GLU A 328 20.57 -15.39 12.30
CA GLU A 328 21.11 -16.53 11.51
C GLU A 328 20.15 -17.02 10.41
N LYS A 329 18.87 -16.66 10.50
CA LYS A 329 17.81 -17.05 9.56
C LYS A 329 17.15 -15.85 8.87
N ALA A 330 17.86 -14.73 8.82
CA ALA A 330 17.28 -13.53 8.26
C ALA A 330 18.31 -12.63 7.59
N VAL A 331 17.84 -11.79 6.66
CA VAL A 331 18.65 -10.72 6.07
C VAL A 331 17.82 -9.47 5.91
N GLY A 332 18.39 -8.31 6.30
CA GLY A 332 17.82 -6.99 6.08
C GLY A 332 18.59 -6.24 5.01
N VAL A 333 17.92 -5.85 3.93
CA VAL A 333 18.47 -5.04 2.84
C VAL A 333 17.92 -3.63 2.97
N ASN A 334 18.77 -2.71 3.42
CA ASN A 334 18.41 -1.30 3.59
C ASN A 334 18.67 -0.53 2.29
N GLU A 335 17.80 -0.75 1.31
CA GLU A 335 17.88 -0.11 -0.01
C GLU A 335 16.47 0.05 -0.60
N ASP A 336 16.35 0.83 -1.66
CA ASP A 336 15.12 0.98 -2.43
C ASP A 336 14.68 -0.38 -3.00
N ILE A 337 13.39 -0.70 -2.83
CA ILE A 337 12.84 -2.01 -3.22
C ILE A 337 12.95 -2.22 -4.74
N ALA A 338 12.74 -1.16 -5.54
CA ALA A 338 12.83 -1.28 -6.99
C ALA A 338 14.26 -1.59 -7.43
N VAL A 339 15.25 -0.95 -6.81
CA VAL A 339 16.68 -1.23 -7.07
C VAL A 339 17.03 -2.67 -6.72
N VAL A 340 16.62 -3.16 -5.56
CA VAL A 340 16.89 -4.55 -5.14
C VAL A 340 16.21 -5.55 -6.07
N VAL A 341 14.97 -5.32 -6.45
CA VAL A 341 14.22 -6.22 -7.36
C VAL A 341 14.83 -6.24 -8.75
N ASP A 342 15.29 -5.11 -9.27
CA ASP A 342 15.97 -5.05 -10.57
C ASP A 342 17.31 -5.80 -10.54
N GLU A 343 18.09 -5.68 -9.47
CA GLU A 343 19.33 -6.46 -9.29
C GLU A 343 19.05 -7.97 -9.18
N LEU A 344 18.01 -8.39 -8.42
CA LEU A 344 17.62 -9.81 -8.34
C LEU A 344 17.23 -10.41 -9.68
N LYS A 345 16.73 -9.60 -10.63
CA LYS A 345 16.40 -10.03 -11.99
C LYS A 345 17.61 -10.07 -12.91
N ALA A 346 18.60 -9.20 -12.68
CA ALA A 346 19.80 -9.10 -13.50
C ALA A 346 20.82 -10.23 -13.21
N LEU A 347 20.82 -10.74 -11.99
CA LEU A 347 21.64 -11.88 -11.54
C LEU A 347 21.08 -13.23 -12.01
#